data_0929176f1c498c2655845ed1e373b493
#
_entry.id   0929176f1c498c2655845ed1e373b493
#
_cell.length_a   1.000
_cell.length_b   1.000
_cell.length_c   1.000
_cell.angle_alpha   90.00
_cell.angle_beta   90.00
_cell.angle_gamma   90.00
#
_symmetry.space_group_name_H-M   'P 1'
#
loop_
_entity.id
_entity.type
_entity.pdbx_description
1 polymer ?
#
loop_
_entity_poly.entity_id
_entity_poly.type
_entity_poly.pdbx_seq_one_letter_code
_entity_poly.pdbx_strand_id
1 'polypeptide(L)'
;LPYQIIELCTGDLGFSSAKTFDIEVWMPSQNKYREISSCSNFTDFQARRSNIKYKSKNENRFVHTINGSGLAVGRCLIALIENYFDGNDLIRVPNCLEKYFGSDSIKVN
;
A
#
# COMPACT_ATOMS: atom_id res chain seq x y z
N LEU A 1 -1.55 -2.61 12.87
CA LEU A 1 -0.11 -2.48 12.59
C LEU A 1 0.33 -1.03 12.79
N PRO A 2 1.50 -0.77 13.39
CA PRO A 2 2.14 0.54 13.33
C PRO A 2 2.47 0.87 11.88
N TYR A 3 2.09 2.04 11.42
CA TYR A 3 2.32 2.47 10.04
C TYR A 3 2.66 3.95 9.96
N GLN A 4 3.23 4.34 8.85
CA GLN A 4 3.40 5.74 8.47
C GLN A 4 3.03 5.93 6.99
N ILE A 5 2.74 7.17 6.63
CA ILE A 5 2.53 7.59 5.24
C ILE A 5 3.63 8.57 4.91
N ILE A 6 4.35 8.30 3.82
CA ILE A 6 5.40 9.20 3.33
C ILE A 6 5.03 9.73 1.95
N GLU A 7 5.38 10.98 1.69
CA GLU A 7 5.38 11.54 0.34
C GLU A 7 6.77 11.36 -0.24
N LEU A 8 6.86 10.70 -1.41
CA LEU A 8 8.15 10.44 -2.05
C LEU A 8 8.78 11.73 -2.56
N CYS A 9 10.07 11.86 -2.33
CA CYS A 9 10.88 12.91 -2.95
C CYS A 9 11.11 12.62 -4.44
N THR A 10 11.54 13.62 -5.18
CA THR A 10 11.74 13.51 -6.64
C THR A 10 12.74 12.43 -7.04
N GLY A 11 13.70 12.07 -6.18
CA GLY A 11 14.67 11.00 -6.45
C GLY A 11 14.07 9.59 -6.46
N ASP A 12 12.94 9.41 -5.75
CA ASP A 12 12.26 8.12 -5.62
C ASP A 12 10.99 8.04 -6.47
N LEU A 13 10.56 9.16 -7.07
CA LEU A 13 9.40 9.18 -7.96
C LEU A 13 9.67 8.42 -9.25
N GLY A 14 8.74 7.55 -9.64
CA GLY A 14 8.72 7.00 -11.00
C GLY A 14 8.61 8.12 -12.04
N PHE A 15 9.29 7.98 -13.19
CA PHE A 15 9.41 9.02 -14.22
C PHE A 15 8.07 9.59 -14.74
N SER A 16 6.99 8.85 -14.59
CA SER A 16 5.65 9.23 -15.05
C SER A 16 4.77 9.79 -13.94
N SER A 17 5.19 9.70 -12.68
CA SER A 17 4.42 10.14 -11.52
C SER A 17 4.67 11.62 -11.23
N ALA A 18 3.59 12.35 -10.93
CA ALA A 18 3.67 13.73 -10.47
C ALA A 18 3.73 13.82 -8.93
N LYS A 19 3.18 12.82 -8.24
CA LYS A 19 3.15 12.73 -6.78
C LYS A 19 2.87 11.31 -6.38
N THR A 20 3.57 10.82 -5.35
CA THR A 20 3.37 9.47 -4.80
C THR A 20 3.36 9.51 -3.28
N PHE A 21 2.41 8.78 -2.70
CA PHE A 21 2.37 8.47 -1.29
C PHE A 21 2.55 6.97 -1.10
N ASP A 22 3.47 6.61 -0.21
CA ASP A 22 3.66 5.24 0.23
C ASP A 22 3.11 5.04 1.62
N ILE A 23 2.45 3.91 1.83
CA ILE A 23 2.06 3.41 3.15
C ILE A 23 3.09 2.38 3.55
N GLU A 24 3.76 2.63 4.65
CA GLU A 24 4.77 1.76 5.20
C GLU A 24 4.34 1.21 6.56
N VAL A 25 4.68 -0.05 6.84
CA VAL A 25 4.44 -0.69 8.13
C VAL A 25 5.75 -1.02 8.83
N TRP A 26 5.71 -0.99 10.16
CA TRP A 26 6.85 -1.35 10.99
C TRP A 26 7.17 -2.83 10.89
N MET A 27 8.43 -3.14 10.64
CA MET A 27 8.98 -4.50 10.59
C MET A 27 9.95 -4.68 11.77
N PRO A 28 9.54 -5.31 12.86
CA PRO A 28 10.37 -5.48 14.06
C PRO A 28 11.72 -6.12 13.78
N SER A 29 11.77 -7.20 12.99
CA SER A 29 13.01 -7.92 12.67
C SER A 29 14.03 -7.06 11.91
N GLN A 30 13.57 -6.04 11.20
CA GLN A 30 14.41 -5.15 10.40
C GLN A 30 14.66 -3.80 11.09
N ASN A 31 13.95 -3.55 12.20
CA ASN A 31 13.96 -2.27 12.92
C ASN A 31 13.73 -1.06 11.99
N LYS A 32 12.76 -1.17 11.07
CA LYS A 32 12.42 -0.11 10.12
C LYS A 32 11.03 -0.28 9.51
N TYR A 33 10.52 0.79 8.94
CA TYR A 33 9.32 0.78 8.13
C TYR A 33 9.59 0.21 6.73
N ARG A 34 8.58 -0.48 6.18
CA ARG A 34 8.60 -1.04 4.82
C ARG A 34 7.30 -0.77 4.12
N GLU A 35 7.42 -0.34 2.88
CA GLU A 35 6.29 -0.10 1.99
C GLU A 35 5.42 -1.35 1.83
N ILE A 36 4.11 -1.18 1.98
CA ILE A 36 3.10 -2.20 1.67
C ILE A 36 2.10 -1.73 0.61
N SER A 37 2.03 -0.44 0.35
CA SER A 37 1.18 0.15 -0.68
C SER A 37 1.81 1.44 -1.18
N SER A 38 1.78 1.66 -2.49
CA SER A 38 2.23 2.89 -3.14
C SER A 38 1.11 3.43 -4.01
N CYS A 39 0.78 4.73 -3.86
CA CYS A 39 -0.31 5.39 -4.54
C CYS A 39 0.21 6.63 -5.27
N SER A 40 0.11 6.63 -6.59
CA SER A 40 0.67 7.68 -7.45
C SER A 40 -0.40 8.42 -8.24
N ASN A 41 -0.24 9.73 -8.35
CA ASN A 41 -0.97 10.58 -9.27
C ASN A 41 -0.11 10.83 -10.52
N PHE A 42 -0.64 10.48 -11.69
CA PHE A 42 0.08 10.61 -12.98
C PHE A 42 -0.38 11.81 -13.80
N THR A 43 -1.28 12.63 -13.24
CA THR A 43 -1.94 13.70 -14.01
C THR A 43 -2.48 13.14 -15.33
N ASP A 44 -2.18 13.77 -16.47
CA ASP A 44 -2.64 13.31 -17.79
C ASP A 44 -1.61 12.43 -18.53
N PHE A 45 -0.48 12.10 -17.91
CA PHE A 45 0.62 11.39 -18.57
C PHE A 45 0.19 10.07 -19.21
N GLN A 46 -0.52 9.24 -18.46
CA GLN A 46 -1.02 7.94 -18.95
C GLN A 46 -2.18 8.13 -19.92
N ALA A 47 -3.06 9.08 -19.64
CA ALA A 47 -4.23 9.36 -20.46
C ALA A 47 -3.85 9.83 -21.87
N ARG A 48 -2.80 10.63 -22.02
CA ARG A 48 -2.27 11.02 -23.33
C ARG A 48 -1.80 9.81 -24.15
N ARG A 49 -1.13 8.85 -23.53
CA ARG A 49 -0.64 7.62 -24.19
C ARG A 49 -1.77 6.68 -24.57
N SER A 50 -2.76 6.53 -23.69
CA SER A 50 -3.92 5.65 -23.92
C SER A 50 -5.06 6.36 -24.67
N ASN A 51 -4.88 7.64 -25.00
CA ASN A 51 -5.89 8.50 -25.63
C ASN A 51 -7.24 8.54 -24.89
N ILE A 52 -7.19 8.50 -23.55
CA ILE A 52 -8.39 8.52 -22.71
C ILE A 52 -8.78 9.97 -22.44
N LYS A 53 -9.94 10.36 -22.95
CA LYS A 53 -10.48 11.71 -22.83
C LYS A 53 -11.89 11.71 -22.27
N TYR A 54 -12.25 12.82 -21.65
CA TYR A 54 -13.64 13.12 -21.30
C TYR A 54 -14.14 14.32 -22.10
N LYS A 55 -15.43 14.33 -22.37
CA LYS A 55 -16.07 15.45 -23.06
C LYS A 55 -16.38 16.55 -22.04
N SER A 56 -15.72 17.69 -22.18
CA SER A 56 -16.07 18.94 -21.52
C SER A 56 -17.03 19.74 -22.42
N LYS A 57 -17.61 20.82 -21.91
CA LYS A 57 -18.67 21.59 -22.58
C LYS A 57 -18.38 21.89 -24.05
N ASN A 58 -17.15 22.29 -24.39
CA ASN A 58 -16.76 22.69 -25.77
C ASN A 58 -15.51 21.99 -26.29
N GLU A 59 -14.88 21.11 -25.53
CA GLU A 59 -13.60 20.47 -25.90
C GLU A 59 -13.47 19.08 -25.26
N ASN A 60 -12.59 18.26 -25.82
CA ASN A 60 -12.17 17.01 -25.22
C ASN A 60 -10.90 17.24 -24.42
N ARG A 61 -10.89 16.82 -23.16
CA ARG A 61 -9.74 16.92 -22.26
C ARG A 61 -9.26 15.52 -21.84
N PHE A 62 -7.96 15.39 -21.66
CA PHE A 62 -7.41 14.17 -21.08
C PHE A 62 -7.80 14.04 -19.61
N VAL A 63 -8.12 12.83 -19.18
CA VAL A 63 -8.35 12.53 -17.78
C VAL A 63 -7.03 12.53 -17.01
N HIS A 64 -7.12 12.73 -15.69
CA HIS A 64 -6.02 12.40 -14.80
C HIS A 64 -6.18 10.96 -14.29
N THR A 65 -5.09 10.27 -14.09
CA THR A 65 -5.08 8.90 -13.60
C THR A 65 -4.39 8.79 -12.26
N ILE A 66 -4.91 7.89 -11.43
CA ILE A 66 -4.31 7.49 -10.16
C ILE A 66 -4.09 5.99 -10.23
N ASN A 67 -2.92 5.55 -9.78
CA ASN A 67 -2.63 4.14 -9.58
C ASN A 67 -2.29 3.91 -8.11
N GLY A 68 -2.76 2.80 -7.57
CA GLY A 68 -2.45 2.41 -6.22
C GLY A 68 -2.42 0.90 -6.09
N SER A 69 -1.40 0.36 -5.44
CA SER A 69 -1.43 -1.02 -5.01
C SER A 69 -2.43 -1.17 -3.86
N GLY A 70 -3.32 -2.14 -3.93
CA GLY A 70 -4.21 -2.43 -2.82
C GLY A 70 -3.41 -2.82 -1.60
N LEU A 71 -2.51 -3.79 -1.75
CA LEU A 71 -1.62 -4.25 -0.69
C LEU A 71 -0.50 -5.15 -1.23
N ALA A 72 0.72 -4.99 -0.72
CA ALA A 72 1.78 -6.00 -0.83
C ALA A 72 1.48 -7.14 0.16
N VAL A 73 0.65 -8.11 -0.25
CA VAL A 73 0.07 -9.14 0.63
C VAL A 73 1.13 -9.90 1.42
N GLY A 74 2.19 -10.37 0.76
CA GLY A 74 3.26 -11.12 1.44
C GLY A 74 3.97 -10.30 2.50
N ARG A 75 4.31 -9.04 2.20
CA ARG A 75 4.97 -8.15 3.16
C ARG A 75 4.05 -7.79 4.33
N CYS A 76 2.78 -7.54 4.05
CA CYS A 76 1.78 -7.27 5.09
C CYS A 76 1.59 -8.49 6.00
N LEU A 77 1.56 -9.69 5.45
CA LEU A 77 1.48 -10.94 6.24
C LEU A 77 2.69 -11.09 7.17
N ILE A 78 3.91 -10.85 6.67
CA ILE A 78 5.11 -10.89 7.50
C ILE A 78 5.02 -9.85 8.62
N ALA A 79 4.60 -8.62 8.30
CA ALA A 79 4.42 -7.57 9.30
C ALA A 79 3.39 -7.95 10.37
N LEU A 80 2.28 -8.61 9.97
CA LEU A 80 1.29 -9.13 10.92
C LEU A 80 1.91 -10.17 11.85
N ILE A 81 2.58 -11.17 11.29
CA ILE A 81 3.23 -12.22 12.07
C ILE A 81 4.22 -11.62 13.07
N GLU A 82 5.12 -10.76 12.62
CA GLU A 82 6.15 -10.18 13.49
C GLU A 82 5.59 -9.27 14.59
N ASN A 83 4.56 -8.48 14.30
CA ASN A 83 3.99 -7.54 15.27
C ASN A 83 3.02 -8.22 16.26
N TYR A 84 2.44 -9.35 15.91
CA TYR A 84 1.45 -10.05 16.74
C TYR A 84 1.95 -11.36 17.33
N PHE A 85 3.22 -11.74 17.09
CA PHE A 85 3.86 -12.85 17.75
C PHE A 85 4.16 -12.50 19.20
N ASP A 86 3.82 -13.39 20.13
CA ASP A 86 3.98 -13.19 21.57
C ASP A 86 5.41 -13.48 22.11
N GLY A 87 6.29 -13.94 21.23
CA GLY A 87 7.66 -14.30 21.55
C GLY A 87 7.85 -15.75 21.99
N ASN A 88 6.78 -16.55 22.07
CA ASN A 88 6.82 -17.95 22.46
C ASN A 88 6.24 -18.87 21.36
N ASP A 89 4.95 -19.10 21.39
CA ASP A 89 4.30 -20.08 20.51
C ASP A 89 2.98 -19.59 19.91
N LEU A 90 2.62 -18.31 20.10
CA LEU A 90 1.33 -17.80 19.70
C LEU A 90 1.46 -16.54 18.82
N ILE A 91 0.75 -16.52 17.71
CA ILE A 91 0.53 -15.33 16.90
C ILE A 91 -0.94 -14.92 17.07
N ARG A 92 -1.20 -13.74 17.59
CA ARG A 92 -2.56 -13.20 17.69
C ARG A 92 -3.09 -12.76 16.35
N VAL A 93 -4.33 -13.09 16.06
CA VAL A 93 -5.03 -12.59 14.86
C VAL A 93 -5.65 -11.24 15.21
N PRO A 94 -5.41 -10.18 14.40
CA PRO A 94 -6.08 -8.90 14.63
C PRO A 94 -7.60 -9.04 14.61
N ASN A 95 -8.31 -8.37 15.52
CA ASN A 95 -9.77 -8.49 15.69
C ASN A 95 -10.54 -8.30 14.36
N CYS A 96 -10.07 -7.40 13.47
CA CYS A 96 -10.70 -7.17 12.18
C CYS A 96 -10.59 -8.37 11.22
N LEU A 97 -9.66 -9.27 11.44
CA LEU A 97 -9.42 -10.47 10.63
C LEU A 97 -10.01 -11.76 11.24
N GLU A 98 -10.34 -11.77 12.54
CA GLU A 98 -10.86 -12.97 13.22
C GLU A 98 -12.06 -13.58 12.50
N LYS A 99 -13.00 -12.75 12.05
CA LYS A 99 -14.20 -13.23 11.34
C LYS A 99 -13.89 -13.94 10.00
N TYR A 100 -12.75 -13.66 9.41
CA TYR A 100 -12.32 -14.28 8.15
C TYR A 100 -11.44 -15.48 8.39
N PHE A 101 -10.64 -15.42 9.45
CA PHE A 101 -9.70 -16.49 9.81
C PHE A 101 -10.40 -17.61 10.62
N GLY A 102 -11.43 -17.27 11.40
CA GLY A 102 -12.19 -18.21 12.22
C GLY A 102 -11.56 -18.51 13.58
N SER A 103 -10.51 -17.80 13.97
CA SER A 103 -9.84 -17.91 15.26
C SER A 103 -9.18 -16.58 15.62
N ASP A 104 -8.95 -16.36 16.91
CA ASP A 104 -8.24 -15.21 17.48
C ASP A 104 -6.72 -15.39 17.49
N SER A 105 -6.24 -16.61 17.20
CA SER A 105 -4.82 -16.94 17.34
C SER A 105 -4.39 -18.12 16.48
N ILE A 106 -3.09 -18.20 16.24
CA ILE A 106 -2.39 -19.27 15.54
C ILE A 106 -1.32 -19.80 16.47
N LYS A 107 -1.33 -21.12 16.75
CA LYS A 107 -0.22 -21.78 17.45
C LYS A 107 0.93 -22.04 16.48
N VAL A 108 2.13 -21.68 16.92
CA VAL A 108 3.39 -22.02 16.23
C VAL A 108 3.97 -23.22 16.98
N ASN A 109 3.93 -24.40 16.38
CA ASN A 109 4.47 -25.62 16.99
C ASN A 109 5.99 -25.65 16.84
#